data_4321463f62990a430a738d0f47ce7bec
#
_entry.id   4321463f62990a430a738d0f47ce7bec
#
_cell.length_a   1.000
_cell.length_b   1.000
_cell.length_c   1.000
_cell.angle_alpha   90.00
_cell.angle_beta   90.00
_cell.angle_gamma   90.00
#
_symmetry.space_group_name_H-M   'P 1'
#
loop_
_entity.id
_entity.type
_entity.pdbx_description
1 polymer ?
#
loop_
_entity_poly.entity_id
_entity_poly.type
_entity_poly.pdbx_seq_one_letter_code
_entity_poly.pdbx_strand_id
1 'polypeptide(L)'
;PKRSTLVSRKNAVLERKFTFKYSNDIWTGVPIVASNMDHTGTIAMSHALMKQNILTALCKFVTSSEFGWNENIMRTIGLDADLDFPTPKWICIDIANGYTERFFNFINKVREEHSNAIIVAGNVCTPEATEQIILAGADIVKLGIGPGSVCITRKMTGVGYPQLSCIIECADAAHGLGGHAMSDGGCTVPGDIAKAFGAGADFVMLGG
;
A
#
# COMPACT_ATOMS: atom_id res chain seq x y z
N PRO A 1 18.32 20.80 -3.94
CA PRO A 1 18.84 19.65 -3.18
C PRO A 1 20.36 19.64 -3.25
N LYS A 2 21.01 19.49 -2.10
CA LYS A 2 22.46 19.31 -2.07
C LYS A 2 22.79 18.00 -2.80
N ARG A 3 23.68 18.03 -3.79
CA ARG A 3 24.15 16.80 -4.45
C ARG A 3 24.86 15.94 -3.42
N SER A 4 24.34 14.72 -3.19
CA SER A 4 25.11 13.71 -2.46
C SER A 4 26.19 13.16 -3.37
N THR A 5 27.45 13.25 -2.96
CA THR A 5 28.60 12.68 -3.66
C THR A 5 29.04 11.35 -3.06
N LEU A 6 28.32 10.86 -2.05
CA LEU A 6 28.77 9.75 -1.20
C LEU A 6 28.62 8.37 -1.84
N VAL A 7 27.67 8.19 -2.76
CA VAL A 7 27.42 6.90 -3.43
C VAL A 7 27.17 7.10 -4.91
N SER A 8 27.84 6.31 -5.75
CA SER A 8 27.56 6.25 -7.19
C SER A 8 26.16 5.68 -7.42
N ARG A 9 25.38 6.28 -8.35
CA ARG A 9 24.07 5.75 -8.77
C ARG A 9 24.12 4.32 -9.27
N LYS A 10 25.26 3.89 -9.83
CA LYS A 10 25.48 2.51 -10.29
C LYS A 10 25.53 1.49 -9.14
N ASN A 11 25.84 1.94 -7.94
CA ASN A 11 26.00 1.09 -6.75
C ASN A 11 24.85 1.28 -5.76
N ALA A 12 23.77 1.97 -6.15
CA ALA A 12 22.61 2.15 -5.29
C ALA A 12 21.87 0.80 -5.11
N VAL A 13 21.69 0.37 -3.86
CA VAL A 13 20.84 -0.75 -3.50
C VAL A 13 19.42 -0.22 -3.33
N LEU A 14 18.47 -0.75 -4.11
CA LEU A 14 17.07 -0.31 -4.10
C LEU A 14 16.25 -1.06 -3.05
N GLU A 15 16.68 -2.27 -2.67
CA GLU A 15 15.99 -3.07 -1.66
C GLU A 15 16.04 -2.40 -0.29
N ARG A 16 14.95 -2.55 0.46
CA ARG A 16 14.81 -2.10 1.85
C ARG A 16 14.24 -3.24 2.67
N LYS A 17 14.62 -3.26 3.94
CA LYS A 17 14.13 -4.22 4.92
C LYS A 17 13.11 -3.55 5.82
N PHE A 18 11.94 -4.17 5.95
CA PHE A 18 10.85 -3.72 6.81
C PHE A 18 10.50 -4.77 7.84
N THR A 19 10.15 -4.33 9.03
CA THR A 19 9.53 -5.14 10.10
C THR A 19 8.13 -4.59 10.34
N PHE A 20 7.16 -5.46 10.56
CA PHE A 20 5.76 -5.07 10.68
C PHE A 20 5.26 -5.23 12.11
N LYS A 21 4.43 -4.29 12.55
CA LYS A 21 4.03 -4.15 13.95
C LYS A 21 3.24 -5.34 14.47
N TYR A 22 2.29 -5.84 13.68
CA TYR A 22 1.35 -6.87 14.14
C TYR A 22 1.72 -8.27 13.66
N SER A 23 2.14 -8.41 12.42
CA SER A 23 2.55 -9.72 11.89
C SER A 23 3.89 -10.19 12.45
N ASN A 24 4.71 -9.30 13.00
CA ASN A 24 6.10 -9.55 13.39
C ASN A 24 6.97 -10.15 12.27
N ASP A 25 6.49 -10.05 11.03
CA ASP A 25 7.19 -10.57 9.86
C ASP A 25 8.24 -9.57 9.36
N ILE A 26 9.16 -10.08 8.56
CA ILE A 26 10.20 -9.30 7.92
C ILE A 26 10.06 -9.49 6.41
N TRP A 27 10.09 -8.38 5.69
CA TRP A 27 10.17 -8.40 4.24
C TRP A 27 11.34 -7.56 3.76
N THR A 28 12.04 -8.05 2.73
CA THR A 28 13.11 -7.32 2.05
C THR A 28 12.85 -7.32 0.56
N GLY A 29 12.82 -6.13 -0.04
CA GLY A 29 12.58 -5.97 -1.46
C GLY A 29 12.58 -4.50 -1.87
N VAL A 30 12.27 -4.24 -3.13
CA VAL A 30 12.10 -2.88 -3.65
C VAL A 30 10.71 -2.39 -3.23
N PRO A 31 10.58 -1.29 -2.46
CA PRO A 31 9.31 -0.87 -1.87
C PRO A 31 8.39 -0.16 -2.87
N ILE A 32 8.22 -0.77 -4.03
CA ILE A 32 7.29 -0.38 -5.08
C ILE A 32 6.25 -1.49 -5.21
N VAL A 33 4.99 -1.11 -5.43
CA VAL A 33 3.87 -2.03 -5.54
C VAL A 33 3.12 -1.75 -6.84
N ALA A 34 2.90 -2.74 -7.68
CA ALA A 34 1.94 -2.64 -8.77
C ALA A 34 0.52 -2.62 -8.19
N SER A 35 -0.28 -1.62 -8.59
CA SER A 35 -1.59 -1.39 -8.00
C SER A 35 -2.61 -2.48 -8.36
N ASN A 36 -3.61 -2.63 -7.51
CA ASN A 36 -4.70 -3.59 -7.63
C ASN A 36 -5.77 -3.21 -8.69
N MET A 37 -5.37 -2.46 -9.71
CA MET A 37 -6.23 -2.11 -10.84
C MET A 37 -6.30 -3.27 -11.85
N ASP A 38 -7.41 -3.36 -12.61
CA ASP A 38 -7.70 -4.47 -13.52
C ASP A 38 -6.58 -4.78 -14.52
N HIS A 39 -5.87 -3.75 -15.01
CA HIS A 39 -4.80 -3.90 -15.99
C HIS A 39 -3.39 -3.96 -15.38
N THR A 40 -3.24 -3.64 -14.11
CA THR A 40 -1.96 -3.58 -13.39
C THR A 40 -1.82 -4.73 -12.40
N GLY A 41 -2.85 -4.99 -11.62
CA GLY A 41 -2.89 -6.05 -10.60
C GLY A 41 -3.17 -7.43 -11.18
N THR A 42 -2.34 -7.88 -12.12
CA THR A 42 -2.52 -9.14 -12.85
C THR A 42 -1.46 -10.19 -12.46
N ILE A 43 -1.76 -11.46 -12.71
CA ILE A 43 -0.81 -12.57 -12.50
C ILE A 43 0.42 -12.40 -13.38
N ALA A 44 0.24 -11.99 -14.64
CA ALA A 44 1.35 -11.75 -15.55
C ALA A 44 2.29 -10.66 -15.02
N MET A 45 1.74 -9.56 -14.48
CA MET A 45 2.53 -8.50 -13.84
C MET A 45 3.27 -9.03 -12.62
N SER A 46 2.62 -9.81 -11.77
CA SER A 46 3.26 -10.38 -10.57
C SER A 46 4.46 -11.27 -10.92
N HIS A 47 4.34 -12.12 -11.96
CA HIS A 47 5.45 -12.95 -12.43
C HIS A 47 6.63 -12.15 -13.01
N ALA A 48 6.36 -11.01 -13.63
CA ALA A 48 7.40 -10.13 -14.14
C ALA A 48 8.13 -9.40 -13.00
N LEU A 49 7.37 -8.86 -12.04
CA LEU A 49 7.89 -8.00 -10.97
C LEU A 49 8.57 -8.78 -9.84
N MET A 50 8.13 -10.00 -9.54
CA MET A 50 8.76 -10.83 -8.50
C MET A 50 10.24 -11.11 -8.78
N LYS A 51 10.66 -11.13 -10.06
CA LYS A 51 12.07 -11.29 -10.45
C LYS A 51 12.95 -10.12 -9.99
N GLN A 52 12.33 -9.01 -9.62
CA GLN A 52 12.98 -7.78 -9.14
C GLN A 52 12.67 -7.51 -7.66
N ASN A 53 12.10 -8.47 -6.95
CA ASN A 53 11.61 -8.28 -5.57
C ASN A 53 10.64 -7.09 -5.41
N ILE A 54 9.76 -6.91 -6.39
CA ILE A 54 8.72 -5.89 -6.39
C ILE A 54 7.37 -6.56 -6.12
N LEU A 55 6.54 -5.92 -5.27
CA LEU A 55 5.23 -6.40 -4.89
C LEU A 55 4.17 -6.13 -5.97
N THR A 56 3.17 -7.00 -6.04
CA THR A 56 1.96 -6.80 -6.85
C THR A 56 0.72 -6.99 -5.98
N ALA A 57 -0.12 -5.97 -5.86
CA ALA A 57 -1.45 -6.12 -5.33
C ALA A 57 -2.36 -6.62 -6.46
N LEU A 58 -2.88 -7.84 -6.33
CA LEU A 58 -3.76 -8.39 -7.36
C LEU A 58 -5.11 -7.67 -7.34
N CYS A 59 -5.71 -7.51 -8.53
CA CYS A 59 -7.07 -7.03 -8.63
C CYS A 59 -8.00 -7.96 -7.85
N LYS A 60 -8.97 -7.39 -7.11
CA LYS A 60 -9.89 -8.14 -6.23
C LYS A 60 -10.74 -9.21 -6.93
N PHE A 61 -10.80 -9.18 -8.25
CA PHE A 61 -11.55 -10.16 -9.06
C PHE A 61 -10.70 -11.37 -9.47
N VAL A 62 -9.40 -11.36 -9.21
CA VAL A 62 -8.51 -12.50 -9.49
C VAL A 62 -8.76 -13.57 -8.43
N THR A 63 -9.12 -14.77 -8.87
CA THR A 63 -9.45 -15.89 -7.96
C THR A 63 -8.20 -16.64 -7.52
N SER A 64 -8.23 -17.19 -6.31
CA SER A 64 -7.11 -17.93 -5.73
C SER A 64 -6.73 -19.22 -6.48
N SER A 65 -7.64 -19.75 -7.32
CA SER A 65 -7.37 -20.92 -8.17
C SER A 65 -6.43 -20.63 -9.35
N GLU A 66 -6.23 -19.36 -9.68
CA GLU A 66 -5.47 -18.94 -10.86
C GLU A 66 -3.98 -18.72 -10.58
N PHE A 67 -3.58 -18.70 -9.32
CA PHE A 67 -2.17 -18.46 -8.94
C PHE A 67 -1.77 -19.19 -7.65
N GLY A 68 -0.49 -19.55 -7.59
CA GLY A 68 0.13 -19.99 -6.34
C GLY A 68 0.50 -18.77 -5.48
N TRP A 69 0.22 -18.83 -4.18
CA TRP A 69 0.66 -17.78 -3.25
C TRP A 69 2.19 -17.71 -3.21
N ASN A 70 2.74 -16.53 -3.38
CA ASN A 70 4.15 -16.25 -3.20
C ASN A 70 4.33 -14.99 -2.32
N GLU A 71 5.56 -14.77 -1.88
CA GLU A 71 5.89 -13.70 -0.94
C GLU A 71 5.73 -12.28 -1.49
N ASN A 72 5.56 -12.12 -2.82
CA ASN A 72 5.47 -10.83 -3.49
C ASN A 72 4.07 -10.53 -4.04
N ILE A 73 3.07 -11.32 -3.65
CA ILE A 73 1.67 -11.10 -4.04
C ILE A 73 0.84 -10.67 -2.84
N MET A 74 0.09 -9.56 -3.01
CA MET A 74 -0.93 -9.12 -2.06
C MET A 74 -2.31 -9.57 -2.57
N ARG A 75 -3.09 -10.23 -1.70
CA ARG A 75 -4.50 -10.47 -1.94
C ARG A 75 -5.29 -9.20 -1.65
N THR A 76 -6.00 -8.66 -2.64
CA THR A 76 -6.89 -7.52 -2.43
C THR A 76 -8.29 -7.97 -2.10
N ILE A 77 -8.88 -7.37 -1.07
CA ILE A 77 -10.25 -7.64 -0.60
C ILE A 77 -11.01 -6.33 -0.35
N GLY A 78 -12.33 -6.39 -0.47
CA GLY A 78 -13.27 -5.31 -0.06
C GLY A 78 -14.00 -5.67 1.23
N LEU A 79 -14.89 -4.79 1.72
CA LEU A 79 -15.61 -4.95 2.99
C LEU A 79 -16.61 -6.13 3.04
N ASP A 80 -16.99 -6.67 1.89
CA ASP A 80 -17.95 -7.78 1.79
C ASP A 80 -17.25 -9.12 1.48
N ALA A 81 -15.91 -9.15 1.60
CA ALA A 81 -15.16 -10.37 1.34
C ALA A 81 -15.43 -11.41 2.42
N ASP A 82 -15.61 -12.65 1.97
CA ASP A 82 -15.49 -13.80 2.85
C ASP A 82 -14.03 -13.94 3.30
N LEU A 83 -13.81 -14.18 4.59
CA LEU A 83 -12.47 -14.32 5.17
C LEU A 83 -12.05 -15.79 5.32
N ASP A 84 -12.88 -16.74 4.95
CA ASP A 84 -12.54 -18.17 4.93
C ASP A 84 -11.65 -18.49 3.72
N PHE A 85 -10.37 -18.12 3.83
CA PHE A 85 -9.34 -18.48 2.87
C PHE A 85 -7.98 -18.71 3.56
N PRO A 86 -7.08 -19.49 2.94
CA PRO A 86 -5.73 -19.69 3.47
C PRO A 86 -5.01 -18.35 3.62
N THR A 87 -4.42 -18.11 4.78
CA THR A 87 -3.74 -16.84 5.12
C THR A 87 -2.57 -16.58 4.16
N PRO A 88 -2.66 -15.54 3.30
CA PRO A 88 -1.53 -15.13 2.47
C PRO A 88 -0.54 -14.31 3.30
N LYS A 89 0.67 -14.11 2.79
CA LYS A 89 1.63 -13.21 3.43
C LYS A 89 1.13 -11.76 3.48
N TRP A 90 0.42 -11.31 2.43
CA TRP A 90 -0.06 -9.95 2.30
C TRP A 90 -1.56 -9.88 2.02
N ILE A 91 -2.27 -9.02 2.75
CA ILE A 91 -3.66 -8.67 2.49
C ILE A 91 -3.76 -7.17 2.25
N CYS A 92 -4.37 -6.77 1.14
CA CYS A 92 -4.69 -5.37 0.83
C CYS A 92 -6.20 -5.16 0.98
N ILE A 93 -6.64 -4.41 1.99
CA ILE A 93 -8.02 -4.01 2.17
C ILE A 93 -8.22 -2.69 1.44
N ASP A 94 -8.89 -2.73 0.30
CA ASP A 94 -9.03 -1.59 -0.61
C ASP A 94 -10.48 -1.13 -0.74
N ILE A 95 -10.74 0.10 -0.29
CA ILE A 95 -12.03 0.75 -0.36
C ILE A 95 -11.92 2.21 -0.79
N ALA A 96 -12.99 2.72 -1.42
CA ALA A 96 -13.02 4.09 -1.92
C ALA A 96 -13.11 5.16 -0.81
N ASN A 97 -13.68 4.80 0.36
CA ASN A 97 -13.86 5.71 1.48
C ASN A 97 -13.46 5.02 2.80
N GLY A 98 -12.25 5.28 3.26
CA GLY A 98 -11.68 4.76 4.51
C GLY A 98 -12.16 5.45 5.80
N TYR A 99 -13.17 6.32 5.73
CA TYR A 99 -13.65 7.12 6.87
C TYR A 99 -14.94 6.57 7.50
N THR A 100 -15.10 5.24 7.50
CA THR A 100 -16.29 4.61 8.07
C THR A 100 -15.93 3.68 9.22
N GLU A 101 -16.74 3.67 10.28
CA GLU A 101 -16.61 2.74 11.41
C GLU A 101 -16.60 1.27 10.93
N ARG A 102 -17.43 0.95 9.93
CA ARG A 102 -17.45 -0.36 9.31
C ARG A 102 -16.08 -0.79 8.77
N PHE A 103 -15.31 0.15 8.23
CA PHE A 103 -13.97 -0.14 7.71
C PHE A 103 -12.98 -0.49 8.82
N PHE A 104 -12.95 0.28 9.90
CA PHE A 104 -12.07 0.00 11.04
C PHE A 104 -12.42 -1.32 11.70
N ASN A 105 -13.72 -1.61 11.90
CA ASN A 105 -14.18 -2.88 12.43
C ASN A 105 -13.81 -4.05 11.50
N PHE A 106 -13.85 -3.86 10.19
CA PHE A 106 -13.44 -4.88 9.23
C PHE A 106 -11.94 -5.16 9.28
N ILE A 107 -11.09 -4.14 9.46
CA ILE A 107 -9.64 -4.32 9.65
C ILE A 107 -9.37 -5.17 10.89
N ASN A 108 -10.03 -4.88 12.02
CA ASN A 108 -9.93 -5.68 13.25
C ASN A 108 -10.29 -7.15 12.97
N LYS A 109 -11.40 -7.39 12.29
CA LYS A 109 -11.85 -8.76 11.94
C LYS A 109 -10.82 -9.48 11.06
N VAL A 110 -10.28 -8.81 10.04
CA VAL A 110 -9.23 -9.39 9.18
C VAL A 110 -7.98 -9.71 9.99
N ARG A 111 -7.59 -8.86 10.95
CA ARG A 111 -6.46 -9.12 11.83
C ARG A 111 -6.69 -10.32 12.75
N GLU A 112 -7.88 -10.48 13.28
CA GLU A 112 -8.25 -11.64 14.12
C GLU A 112 -8.17 -12.95 13.33
N GLU A 113 -8.71 -12.98 12.12
CA GLU A 113 -8.73 -14.19 11.27
C GLU A 113 -7.35 -14.50 10.64
N HIS A 114 -6.59 -13.48 10.31
CA HIS A 114 -5.29 -13.58 9.62
C HIS A 114 -4.17 -12.93 10.44
N SER A 115 -3.95 -13.39 11.67
CA SER A 115 -3.06 -12.77 12.65
C SER A 115 -1.61 -12.56 12.17
N ASN A 116 -1.11 -13.44 11.30
CA ASN A 116 0.26 -13.39 10.78
C ASN A 116 0.39 -12.67 9.43
N ALA A 117 -0.71 -12.24 8.79
CA ALA A 117 -0.64 -11.53 7.53
C ALA A 117 -0.13 -10.10 7.72
N ILE A 118 0.62 -9.58 6.75
CA ILE A 118 0.92 -8.15 6.65
C ILE A 118 -0.31 -7.47 6.02
N ILE A 119 -0.98 -6.61 6.78
CA ILE A 119 -2.21 -5.95 6.35
C ILE A 119 -1.92 -4.53 5.88
N VAL A 120 -2.27 -4.27 4.62
CA VAL A 120 -2.33 -2.93 4.00
C VAL A 120 -3.78 -2.49 3.95
N ALA A 121 -4.12 -1.30 4.42
CA ALA A 121 -5.51 -0.83 4.43
C ALA A 121 -5.64 0.64 4.02
N GLY A 122 -6.67 0.99 3.25
CA GLY A 122 -6.96 2.34 2.80
C GLY A 122 -8.13 2.40 1.79
N ASN A 123 -8.43 3.58 1.24
CA ASN A 123 -7.56 4.78 1.25
C ASN A 123 -8.08 5.86 2.19
N VAL A 124 -7.15 6.54 2.79
CA VAL A 124 -7.38 7.75 3.60
C VAL A 124 -6.38 8.84 3.22
N CYS A 125 -6.56 10.05 3.73
CA CYS A 125 -5.66 11.18 3.49
C CYS A 125 -5.50 12.12 4.69
N THR A 126 -5.85 11.66 5.92
CA THR A 126 -5.69 12.43 7.15
C THR A 126 -4.95 11.64 8.23
N PRO A 127 -4.19 12.33 9.12
CA PRO A 127 -3.47 11.69 10.23
C PRO A 127 -4.38 10.88 11.15
N GLU A 128 -5.54 11.44 11.53
CA GLU A 128 -6.46 10.79 12.47
C GLU A 128 -7.00 9.45 11.93
N ALA A 129 -7.36 9.40 10.64
CA ALA A 129 -7.79 8.15 10.02
C ALA A 129 -6.63 7.14 9.86
N THR A 130 -5.42 7.67 9.63
CA THR A 130 -4.19 6.86 9.59
C THR A 130 -3.93 6.18 10.92
N GLU A 131 -4.01 6.93 12.02
CA GLU A 131 -3.88 6.39 13.38
C GLU A 131 -4.93 5.31 13.65
N GLN A 132 -6.19 5.56 13.32
CA GLN A 132 -7.28 4.59 13.52
C GLN A 132 -7.05 3.29 12.74
N ILE A 133 -6.57 3.37 11.50
CA ILE A 133 -6.25 2.19 10.68
C ILE A 133 -5.13 1.35 11.32
N ILE A 134 -4.04 2.00 11.78
CA ILE A 134 -2.96 1.29 12.47
C ILE A 134 -3.47 0.67 13.78
N LEU A 135 -4.22 1.41 14.58
CA LEU A 135 -4.77 0.92 15.85
C LEU A 135 -5.79 -0.23 15.63
N ALA A 136 -6.49 -0.23 14.50
CA ALA A 136 -7.38 -1.33 14.11
C ALA A 136 -6.65 -2.60 13.66
N GLY A 137 -5.32 -2.59 13.55
CA GLY A 137 -4.52 -3.79 13.26
C GLY A 137 -3.84 -3.84 11.90
N ALA A 138 -3.88 -2.76 11.11
CA ALA A 138 -3.12 -2.68 9.86
C ALA A 138 -1.63 -2.39 10.14
N ASP A 139 -0.75 -2.98 9.33
CA ASP A 139 0.69 -2.71 9.36
C ASP A 139 1.07 -1.51 8.49
N ILE A 140 0.31 -1.31 7.40
CA ILE A 140 0.57 -0.27 6.40
C ILE A 140 -0.73 0.46 6.07
N VAL A 141 -0.68 1.78 6.04
CA VAL A 141 -1.81 2.62 5.60
C VAL A 141 -1.63 3.05 4.15
N LYS A 142 -2.64 2.80 3.32
CA LYS A 142 -2.67 3.22 1.92
C LYS A 142 -3.25 4.63 1.81
N LEU A 143 -2.43 5.58 1.31
CA LEU A 143 -2.66 7.01 1.36
C LEU A 143 -2.98 7.59 -0.02
N GLY A 144 -4.06 8.34 -0.11
CA GLY A 144 -4.43 9.10 -1.30
C GLY A 144 -5.88 8.90 -1.72
N ILE A 145 -6.59 10.00 -1.94
CA ILE A 145 -7.94 10.06 -2.49
C ILE A 145 -7.92 10.93 -3.73
N GLY A 146 -8.07 10.28 -4.89
CA GLY A 146 -8.16 10.94 -6.18
C GLY A 146 -6.87 11.57 -6.74
N PRO A 147 -5.63 11.15 -6.36
CA PRO A 147 -4.43 11.78 -6.90
C PRO A 147 -4.04 11.27 -8.28
N GLY A 148 -4.59 10.15 -8.74
CA GLY A 148 -4.26 9.55 -10.02
C GLY A 148 -4.57 10.47 -11.20
N SER A 149 -3.73 10.45 -12.23
CA SER A 149 -3.87 11.29 -13.43
C SER A 149 -5.17 11.05 -14.19
N VAL A 150 -5.66 9.81 -14.17
CA VAL A 150 -6.92 9.38 -14.79
C VAL A 150 -8.12 9.40 -13.84
N CYS A 151 -7.88 9.69 -12.55
CA CYS A 151 -8.93 9.66 -11.53
C CYS A 151 -9.86 10.86 -11.63
N ILE A 152 -11.15 10.60 -11.65
CA ILE A 152 -12.20 11.64 -11.74
C ILE A 152 -12.82 11.96 -10.37
N THR A 153 -12.47 11.27 -9.30
CA THR A 153 -13.08 11.43 -7.97
C THR A 153 -13.11 12.89 -7.52
N ARG A 154 -11.96 13.59 -7.59
CA ARG A 154 -11.89 15.01 -7.19
C ARG A 154 -12.78 15.93 -8.02
N LYS A 155 -12.94 15.63 -9.32
CA LYS A 155 -13.79 16.40 -10.22
C LYS A 155 -15.28 16.16 -9.95
N MET A 156 -15.63 14.91 -9.65
CA MET A 156 -17.03 14.51 -9.48
C MET A 156 -17.56 14.74 -8.07
N THR A 157 -16.74 14.55 -7.05
CA THR A 157 -17.18 14.62 -5.65
C THR A 157 -16.66 15.84 -4.90
N GLY A 158 -15.64 16.52 -5.43
CA GLY A 158 -14.91 17.59 -4.71
C GLY A 158 -14.02 17.06 -3.57
N VAL A 159 -13.96 15.75 -3.36
CA VAL A 159 -13.20 15.13 -2.29
C VAL A 159 -11.78 14.79 -2.76
N GLY A 160 -10.79 15.13 -1.94
CA GLY A 160 -9.39 14.83 -2.19
C GLY A 160 -8.47 15.72 -1.37
N TYR A 161 -7.20 15.35 -1.35
CA TYR A 161 -6.14 16.12 -0.67
C TYR A 161 -4.88 16.11 -1.52
N PRO A 162 -4.05 17.19 -1.54
CA PRO A 162 -2.79 17.18 -2.28
C PRO A 162 -1.89 16.04 -1.82
N GLN A 163 -1.46 15.18 -2.75
CA GLN A 163 -0.83 13.91 -2.42
C GLN A 163 0.46 14.07 -1.59
N LEU A 164 1.30 15.05 -1.91
CA LEU A 164 2.54 15.27 -1.16
C LEU A 164 2.27 15.68 0.29
N SER A 165 1.31 16.58 0.52
CA SER A 165 0.88 16.98 1.86
C SER A 165 0.28 15.81 2.63
N CYS A 166 -0.58 15.02 1.96
CA CYS A 166 -1.14 13.80 2.52
C CYS A 166 -0.05 12.85 3.04
N ILE A 167 0.99 12.59 2.22
CA ILE A 167 2.08 11.69 2.60
C ILE A 167 2.83 12.24 3.83
N ILE A 168 3.19 13.53 3.83
CA ILE A 168 3.96 14.15 4.92
C ILE A 168 3.22 13.99 6.24
N GLU A 169 1.94 14.37 6.28
CA GLU A 169 1.14 14.37 7.49
C GLU A 169 0.80 12.96 7.97
N CYS A 170 0.39 12.08 7.05
CA CYS A 170 -0.02 10.73 7.40
C CYS A 170 1.16 9.79 7.68
N ALA A 171 2.32 9.97 7.05
CA ALA A 171 3.50 9.17 7.34
C ALA A 171 4.01 9.43 8.77
N ASP A 172 3.99 10.67 9.22
CA ASP A 172 4.33 11.03 10.60
C ASP A 172 3.42 10.31 11.61
N ALA A 173 2.12 10.34 11.38
CA ALA A 173 1.12 9.63 12.19
C ALA A 173 1.32 8.10 12.19
N ALA A 174 1.56 7.49 11.01
CA ALA A 174 1.80 6.05 10.89
C ALA A 174 3.07 5.62 11.64
N HIS A 175 4.17 6.33 11.43
CA HIS A 175 5.46 6.03 12.06
C HIS A 175 5.41 6.23 13.58
N GLY A 176 4.69 7.24 14.06
CA GLY A 176 4.47 7.48 15.50
C GLY A 176 3.83 6.30 16.22
N LEU A 177 3.05 5.49 15.50
CA LEU A 177 2.40 4.28 16.01
C LEU A 177 3.15 2.98 15.64
N GLY A 178 4.31 3.08 14.98
CA GLY A 178 5.10 1.91 14.54
C GLY A 178 4.52 1.21 13.32
N GLY A 179 3.63 1.85 12.58
CA GLY A 179 3.12 1.41 11.28
C GLY A 179 3.91 2.01 10.11
N HIS A 180 3.48 1.70 8.89
CA HIS A 180 4.09 2.19 7.65
C HIS A 180 3.09 2.94 6.78
N ALA A 181 3.61 3.78 5.88
CA ALA A 181 2.83 4.58 4.93
C ALA A 181 3.09 4.14 3.49
N MET A 182 2.02 3.89 2.73
CA MET A 182 2.07 3.59 1.29
C MET A 182 1.42 4.73 0.52
N SER A 183 2.20 5.44 -0.31
CA SER A 183 1.65 6.43 -1.24
C SER A 183 0.98 5.74 -2.41
N ASP A 184 -0.31 6.00 -2.63
CA ASP A 184 -1.10 5.42 -3.71
C ASP A 184 -1.60 6.48 -4.69
N GLY A 185 -1.11 6.41 -5.93
CA GLY A 185 -1.46 7.28 -7.04
C GLY A 185 -0.69 8.61 -7.10
N GLY A 186 -0.83 9.31 -8.23
CA GLY A 186 -0.23 10.62 -8.47
C GLY A 186 1.24 10.60 -8.91
N CYS A 187 1.85 9.45 -9.07
CA CYS A 187 3.20 9.30 -9.60
C CYS A 187 3.14 9.02 -11.11
N THR A 188 3.47 10.01 -11.92
CA THR A 188 3.46 9.91 -13.39
C THR A 188 4.85 9.86 -14.00
N VAL A 189 5.87 10.26 -13.24
CA VAL A 189 7.28 10.25 -13.64
C VAL A 189 8.16 9.79 -12.46
N PRO A 190 9.38 9.30 -12.71
CA PRO A 190 10.26 8.81 -11.65
C PRO A 190 10.55 9.83 -10.54
N GLY A 191 10.54 11.13 -10.86
CA GLY A 191 10.71 12.20 -9.87
C GLY A 191 9.59 12.26 -8.84
N ASP A 192 8.37 11.83 -9.19
CA ASP A 192 7.24 11.80 -8.25
C ASP A 192 7.41 10.67 -7.23
N ILE A 193 7.94 9.52 -7.65
CA ILE A 193 8.32 8.43 -6.74
C ILE A 193 9.36 8.91 -5.72
N ALA A 194 10.39 9.62 -6.20
CA ALA A 194 11.42 10.19 -5.32
C ALA A 194 10.85 11.19 -4.32
N LYS A 195 9.87 12.02 -4.74
CA LYS A 195 9.16 12.95 -3.84
C LYS A 195 8.33 12.19 -2.80
N ALA A 196 7.62 11.12 -3.19
CA ALA A 196 6.82 10.33 -2.27
C ALA A 196 7.69 9.72 -1.16
N PHE A 197 8.83 9.11 -1.50
CA PHE A 197 9.79 8.62 -0.51
C PHE A 197 10.41 9.75 0.32
N GLY A 198 10.74 10.88 -0.31
CA GLY A 198 11.28 12.07 0.38
C GLY A 198 10.27 12.71 1.35
N ALA A 199 8.97 12.49 1.14
CA ALA A 199 7.89 12.94 2.00
C ALA A 199 7.60 11.99 3.16
N GLY A 200 8.21 10.81 3.20
CA GLY A 200 8.07 9.83 4.28
C GLY A 200 7.33 8.56 3.92
N ALA A 201 6.89 8.37 2.67
CA ALA A 201 6.31 7.09 2.28
C ALA A 201 7.33 5.96 2.39
N ASP A 202 6.95 4.83 2.97
CA ASP A 202 7.72 3.59 3.04
C ASP A 202 7.58 2.77 1.76
N PHE A 203 6.38 2.81 1.17
CA PHE A 203 6.03 2.13 -0.07
C PHE A 203 5.38 3.10 -1.05
N VAL A 204 5.53 2.84 -2.35
CA VAL A 204 4.84 3.59 -3.41
C VAL A 204 4.08 2.62 -4.31
N MET A 205 2.75 2.80 -4.41
CA MET A 205 1.89 2.03 -5.30
C MET A 205 1.73 2.77 -6.62
N LEU A 206 1.97 2.04 -7.71
CA LEU A 206 1.93 2.57 -9.08
C LEU A 206 0.83 1.89 -9.89
N GLY A 207 -0.01 2.69 -10.52
CA GLY A 207 -1.00 2.27 -11.51
C GLY A 207 -0.52 2.46 -12.95
N GLY A 208 -1.47 2.65 -13.86
CA GLY A 208 -1.19 2.98 -15.26
C GLY A 208 -1.03 4.48 -15.49
#